data_c08fba8d088db15ae70ed72c57c0bd5c
#
_entry.id   c08fba8d088db15ae70ed72c57c0bd5c
#
_cell.length_a   1.000
_cell.length_b   1.000
_cell.length_c   1.000
_cell.angle_alpha   90.00
_cell.angle_beta   90.00
_cell.angle_gamma   90.00
#
_symmetry.space_group_name_H-M   'P 1'
#
loop_
_entity.id
_entity.type
_entity.pdbx_description
1 polymer ?
#
loop_
_entity_poly.entity_id
_entity_poly.type
_entity_poly.pdbx_seq_one_letter_code
_entity_poly.pdbx_strand_id
1 'polypeptide(L)' 'MTTVDIQYCVPCGHLDRAQSLQAAMLTEYGQDLESVALVTGDSGVFTVHADGDLVYDKAEDEYDEAAIVEAVGERV' A
#
# COMPACT_ATOMS: atom_id res chain seq x y z
N MET A 1 -11.31 1.58 -12.70
CA MET A 1 -10.08 0.92 -12.23
C MET A 1 -9.52 1.65 -11.04
N THR A 2 -8.81 0.95 -10.17
CA THR A 2 -8.31 1.51 -8.92
C THR A 2 -6.81 1.74 -9.01
N THR A 3 -6.35 2.93 -8.61
CA THR A 3 -4.92 3.22 -8.46
C THR A 3 -4.56 3.17 -6.98
N VAL A 4 -3.42 2.56 -6.66
CA VAL A 4 -2.95 2.44 -5.28
C VAL A 4 -1.58 3.09 -5.18
N ASP A 5 -1.39 3.88 -4.12
CA ASP A 5 -0.10 4.51 -3.80
C ASP A 5 0.34 4.04 -2.42
N ILE A 6 1.55 3.52 -2.34
CA ILE A 6 2.17 3.10 -1.09
C ILE A 6 3.32 4.05 -0.81
N GLN A 7 3.19 4.92 0.19
CA GLN A 7 4.28 5.79 0.61
C GLN A 7 5.00 5.14 1.78
N TYR A 8 6.32 5.03 1.67
CA TYR A 8 7.13 4.32 2.66
C TYR A 8 8.36 5.13 3.06
N CYS A 9 8.83 4.91 4.29
CA CYS A 9 10.04 5.56 4.79
C CYS A 9 11.28 4.89 4.21
N VAL A 10 12.04 5.61 3.39
CA VAL A 10 13.24 5.09 2.77
C VAL A 10 14.34 4.83 3.80
N PRO A 11 14.73 5.80 4.64
CA PRO A 11 15.81 5.56 5.61
C PRO A 11 15.44 4.57 6.72
N CYS A 12 14.16 4.24 6.87
CA CYS A 12 13.71 3.26 7.86
C CYS A 12 13.82 1.81 7.39
N GLY A 13 14.13 1.58 6.11
CA GLY A 13 14.22 0.24 5.56
C GLY A 13 12.88 -0.41 5.25
N HIS A 14 11.86 0.37 4.96
CA HIS A 14 10.51 -0.16 4.67
C HIS A 14 10.30 -0.56 3.20
N LEU A 15 11.34 -0.50 2.38
CA LEU A 15 11.22 -0.85 0.96
C LEU A 15 10.75 -2.30 0.75
N ASP A 16 11.33 -3.25 1.46
CA ASP A 16 10.96 -4.67 1.32
C ASP A 16 9.49 -4.89 1.65
N ARG A 17 9.01 -4.24 2.69
CA ARG A 17 7.60 -4.31 3.11
C ARG A 17 6.69 -3.71 2.03
N ALA A 18 7.08 -2.56 1.47
CA ALA A 18 6.31 -1.90 0.43
C ALA A 18 6.26 -2.75 -0.84
N GLN A 19 7.36 -3.37 -1.22
CA GLN A 19 7.42 -4.26 -2.38
C GLN A 19 6.59 -5.52 -2.17
N SER A 20 6.63 -6.10 -0.97
CA SER A 20 5.83 -7.26 -0.63
C SER A 20 4.34 -6.96 -0.73
N LEU A 21 3.92 -5.83 -0.20
CA LEU A 21 2.53 -5.38 -0.27
C LEU A 21 2.10 -5.12 -1.71
N GLN A 22 2.95 -4.45 -2.50
CA GLN A 22 2.68 -4.21 -3.92
C GLN A 22 2.47 -5.52 -4.67
N ALA A 23 3.37 -6.49 -4.46
CA ALA A 23 3.29 -7.79 -5.13
C ALA A 23 2.01 -8.54 -4.71
N ALA A 24 1.66 -8.49 -3.44
CA ALA A 24 0.45 -9.13 -2.93
C ALA A 24 -0.82 -8.56 -3.58
N MET A 25 -0.90 -7.24 -3.69
CA MET A 25 -2.04 -6.59 -4.33
C MET A 25 -2.14 -6.92 -5.81
N LEU A 26 -1.02 -6.88 -6.52
CA LEU A 26 -1.02 -7.19 -7.95
C LEU A 26 -1.31 -8.65 -8.22
N THR A 27 -0.89 -9.54 -7.35
CA THR A 27 -1.19 -10.97 -7.45
C THR A 27 -2.68 -11.24 -7.22
N GLU A 28 -3.27 -10.57 -6.23
CA GLU A 28 -4.67 -10.79 -5.84
C GLU A 28 -5.65 -10.17 -6.84
N TYR A 29 -5.41 -8.95 -7.26
CA TYR A 29 -6.37 -8.19 -8.08
C TYR A 29 -5.96 -8.04 -9.53
N GLY A 30 -4.67 -8.18 -9.83
CA GLY A 30 -4.21 -8.16 -11.22
C GLY A 30 -4.68 -6.94 -12.00
N GLN A 31 -5.40 -7.20 -13.08
CA GLN A 31 -5.87 -6.14 -13.99
C GLN A 31 -7.00 -5.28 -13.42
N ASP A 32 -7.58 -5.65 -12.29
CA ASP A 32 -8.56 -4.82 -11.61
C ASP A 32 -7.93 -3.57 -11.00
N LEU A 33 -6.61 -3.59 -10.80
CA LEU A 33 -5.83 -2.42 -10.41
C LEU A 33 -5.19 -1.79 -11.64
N GLU A 34 -5.32 -0.48 -11.77
CA GLU A 34 -4.63 0.24 -12.84
C GLU A 34 -3.14 0.31 -12.56
N SER A 35 -2.78 0.57 -11.32
CA SER A 35 -1.38 0.63 -10.91
C SER A 35 -1.25 0.53 -9.40
N VAL A 36 -0.08 0.09 -8.95
CA VAL A 36 0.34 0.17 -7.55
C VAL A 36 1.70 0.85 -7.54
N ALA A 37 1.74 2.10 -7.14
CA ALA A 37 2.95 2.90 -7.13
C ALA A 37 3.61 2.91 -5.75
N LEU A 38 4.94 2.88 -5.75
CA LEU A 38 5.73 3.08 -4.52
C LEU A 38 6.19 4.53 -4.49
N VAL A 39 5.86 5.22 -3.40
CA VAL A 39 6.20 6.63 -3.22
C VAL A 39 7.19 6.74 -2.06
N THR A 40 8.32 7.40 -2.31
CA THR A 40 9.34 7.58 -1.28
C THR A 40 8.89 8.61 -0.24
N GLY A 41 9.30 8.39 1.00
CA GLY A 41 9.02 9.30 2.11
C GLY A 41 10.10 9.18 3.17
N ASP A 42 9.86 9.81 4.33
CA ASP A 42 10.79 9.78 5.45
C ASP A 42 10.02 9.77 6.78
N SER A 43 10.75 9.90 7.89
CA SER A 43 10.16 10.03 9.23
C SER A 43 9.26 8.87 9.66
N GLY A 44 9.52 7.67 9.15
CA GLY A 44 8.79 6.47 9.55
C GLY A 44 7.43 6.30 8.87
N VAL A 45 7.15 7.07 7.83
CA VAL A 45 5.86 7.00 7.14
C VAL A 45 5.64 5.64 6.48
N PHE A 46 4.44 5.13 6.57
CA PHE A 46 3.97 4.01 5.77
C PHE A 46 2.47 4.12 5.63
N THR A 47 2.03 4.59 4.48
CA THR A 47 0.61 4.83 4.20
C THR A 47 0.23 4.18 2.89
N VAL A 48 -1.03 3.78 2.78
CA VAL A 48 -1.60 3.22 1.55
C VAL A 48 -2.84 4.03 1.20
N HIS A 49 -2.86 4.54 -0.02
CA HIS A 49 -4.02 5.26 -0.57
C HIS A 49 -4.57 4.49 -1.76
N ALA A 50 -5.89 4.42 -1.87
CA ALA A 50 -6.57 3.85 -3.02
C ALA A 50 -7.47 4.93 -3.62
N ASP A 51 -7.23 5.30 -4.85
CA ASP A 51 -7.92 6.40 -5.56
C ASP A 51 -7.89 7.72 -4.77
N GLY A 52 -6.79 7.97 -4.06
CA GLY A 52 -6.60 9.17 -3.25
C GLY A 52 -7.16 9.07 -1.84
N ASP A 53 -7.86 8.01 -1.49
CA ASP A 53 -8.42 7.81 -0.15
C ASP A 53 -7.45 7.00 0.71
N LEU A 54 -7.23 7.43 1.95
CA LEU A 54 -6.38 6.72 2.89
C LEU A 54 -7.02 5.38 3.28
N VAL A 55 -6.29 4.30 3.02
CA VAL A 55 -6.71 2.93 3.38
C VAL A 55 -6.00 2.47 4.63
N TYR A 56 -4.72 2.81 4.76
CA TYR A 56 -3.90 2.36 5.88
C TYR A 56 -2.87 3.42 6.25
N ASP A 57 -2.66 3.61 7.56
CA ASP A 57 -1.61 4.48 8.09
C ASP A 57 -0.97 3.77 9.30
N LYS A 58 0.32 3.49 9.19
CA LYS A 58 1.09 2.81 10.24
C LYS A 58 1.07 3.59 11.57
N ALA A 59 0.92 4.90 11.51
CA ALA A 59 0.86 5.72 12.72
C ALA A 59 -0.39 5.41 13.56
N GLU A 60 -1.44 4.87 12.95
CA GLU A 60 -2.71 4.59 13.63
C GLU A 60 -2.98 3.11 13.84
N ASP A 61 -2.47 2.24 12.95
CA ASP A 61 -2.76 0.82 12.97
C ASP A 61 -1.48 0.00 12.85
N GLU A 62 -1.53 -1.22 13.39
CA GLU A 62 -0.45 -2.17 13.20
C GLU A 62 -0.41 -2.66 11.75
N TYR A 63 0.78 -2.97 11.26
CA TYR A 63 0.94 -3.49 9.91
C TYR A 63 0.39 -4.90 9.79
N ASP A 64 -0.55 -5.08 8.88
CA ASP A 64 -1.12 -6.39 8.53
C ASP A 64 -1.34 -6.41 7.02
N GLU A 65 -0.44 -7.06 6.30
CA GLU A 65 -0.48 -7.10 4.84
C GLU A 65 -1.81 -7.64 4.31
N ALA A 66 -2.30 -8.74 4.89
CA ALA A 66 -3.55 -9.35 4.45
C ALA A 66 -4.74 -8.41 4.66
N ALA A 67 -4.79 -7.71 5.78
CA ALA A 67 -5.87 -6.77 6.07
C ALA A 67 -5.83 -5.57 5.12
N ILE A 68 -4.65 -5.09 4.77
CA ILE A 68 -4.49 -3.98 3.83
C ILE A 68 -4.95 -4.39 2.43
N VAL A 69 -4.54 -5.57 1.99
CA VAL A 69 -4.95 -6.10 0.68
C VAL A 69 -6.48 -6.25 0.62
N GLU A 70 -7.09 -6.76 1.68
CA GLU A 70 -8.53 -6.90 1.76
C GLU A 70 -9.24 -5.54 1.73
N ALA A 71 -8.70 -4.55 2.44
CA ALA A 71 -9.28 -3.20 2.45
C ALA A 71 -9.23 -2.55 1.05
N VAL A 72 -8.15 -2.76 0.32
CA VAL A 72 -8.06 -2.29 -1.08
C VAL A 72 -9.08 -3.01 -1.94
N GLY A 73 -9.32 -4.29 -1.69
CA GLY A 73 -10.29 -5.09 -2.43
C GLY A 73 -11.71 -4.56 -2.35
N GLU A 74 -12.05 -3.86 -1.28
CA GLU A 74 -13.36 -3.24 -1.14
C GLU A 74 -13.59 -2.08 -2.11
N ARG A 75 -12.52 -1.58 -2.72
CA ARG A 75 -12.55 -0.44 -3.64
C ARG A 75 -12.35 -0.84 -5.09
N VAL A 76 -12.02 -2.08 -5.31
CA VAL A 76 -11.75 -2.63 -6.66
C VAL A 76 -13.04 -3.01 -7.39
#